data_93009c589a2069b67e6c4ec8cef61ddd
#
_entry.id   93009c589a2069b67e6c4ec8cef61ddd
#
_cell.length_a   1.000
_cell.length_b   1.000
_cell.length_c   1.000
_cell.angle_alpha   90.00
_cell.angle_beta   90.00
_cell.angle_gamma   90.00
#
_symmetry.space_group_name_H-M   'P 1'
#
loop_
_entity.id
_entity.type
_entity.pdbx_description
1 polymer ?
#
loop_
_entity_poly.entity_id
_entity_poly.type
_entity_poly.pdbx_seq_one_letter_code
_entity_poly.pdbx_strand_id
1 'polypeptide(L)'
;PMKNVQIILDSACDMQKPEADALGVTLLPLRTNFGGEVFLDGVTLMHDEFFEKLTQAKTLPTTSQIPPFDFEEAFRRLHAEGSDILVITLSSKLSGTYQSAVIAAQETGIDVTIVDSENVTAGERVLADLAIRLRDKGFGAKEIAAKLEEAKKRLCIIGRVDTLEYLYRGGRLSKTSAIAGTLL
;
A
#
# COMPACT_ATOMS: atom_id res chain seq x y z
N PRO A 1 26.01 -1.87 15.30
CA PRO A 1 25.64 -0.97 14.22
C PRO A 1 24.13 -0.96 14.08
N MET A 2 23.52 0.24 13.99
CA MET A 2 22.08 0.35 13.69
C MET A 2 21.84 -0.31 12.32
N LYS A 3 20.84 -1.18 12.24
CA LYS A 3 20.46 -1.81 10.98
C LYS A 3 19.84 -0.75 10.08
N ASN A 4 20.32 -0.65 8.85
CA ASN A 4 19.75 0.25 7.86
C ASN A 4 18.48 -0.42 7.29
N VAL A 5 17.32 -0.12 7.89
CA VAL A 5 16.03 -0.66 7.43
C VAL A 5 15.39 0.33 6.46
N GLN A 6 15.12 -0.13 5.26
CA GLN A 6 14.32 0.59 4.27
C GLN A 6 12.90 0.05 4.24
N ILE A 7 11.94 0.95 4.34
CA ILE A 7 10.51 0.62 4.33
C ILE A 7 9.95 0.93 2.94
N ILE A 8 9.27 -0.05 2.37
CA ILE A 8 8.48 0.09 1.14
C ILE A 8 7.00 0.07 1.53
N LEU A 9 6.26 1.06 1.06
CA LEU A 9 4.80 1.18 1.21
C LEU A 9 4.15 1.22 -0.16
N ASP A 10 2.93 0.75 -0.28
CA ASP A 10 2.10 1.06 -1.43
C ASP A 10 1.24 2.32 -1.19
N SER A 11 0.71 2.89 -2.26
CA SER A 11 -0.02 4.17 -2.17
C SER A 11 -1.41 4.07 -1.56
N ALA A 12 -1.92 2.86 -1.30
CA ALA A 12 -3.21 2.70 -0.62
C ALA A 12 -3.17 3.11 0.86
N CYS A 13 -1.99 3.38 1.42
CA CYS A 13 -1.84 4.02 2.73
C CYS A 13 -2.13 5.54 2.70
N ASP A 14 -2.56 6.08 1.55
CA ASP A 14 -2.84 7.50 1.32
C ASP A 14 -1.63 8.44 1.48
N MET A 15 -0.42 7.88 1.46
CA MET A 15 0.81 8.67 1.42
C MET A 15 1.09 9.11 -0.02
N GLN A 16 1.48 10.35 -0.22
CA GLN A 16 1.94 10.86 -1.50
C GLN A 16 3.46 10.91 -1.54
N LYS A 17 4.02 10.87 -2.74
CA LYS A 17 5.48 10.78 -2.92
C LYS A 17 6.29 11.85 -2.17
N PRO A 18 5.93 13.16 -2.15
CA PRO A 18 6.69 14.15 -1.39
C PRO A 18 6.76 13.84 0.11
N GLU A 19 5.68 13.33 0.68
CA GLU A 19 5.63 12.92 2.08
C GLU A 19 6.48 11.67 2.33
N ALA A 20 6.39 10.67 1.46
CA ALA A 20 7.19 9.47 1.54
C ALA A 20 8.69 9.78 1.49
N ASP A 21 9.08 10.64 0.57
CA ASP A 21 10.48 11.09 0.44
C ASP A 21 10.96 11.81 1.71
N ALA A 22 10.13 12.68 2.31
CA ALA A 22 10.45 13.37 3.55
C ALA A 22 10.60 12.41 4.76
N LEU A 23 9.86 11.30 4.76
CA LEU A 23 9.92 10.27 5.80
C LEU A 23 10.99 9.20 5.52
N GLY A 24 11.69 9.28 4.40
CA GLY A 24 12.70 8.32 4.00
C GLY A 24 12.14 6.91 3.78
N VAL A 25 10.97 6.82 3.15
CA VAL A 25 10.34 5.56 2.74
C VAL A 25 10.20 5.49 1.22
N THR A 26 10.23 4.30 0.67
CA THR A 26 9.98 4.06 -0.75
C THR A 26 8.49 3.85 -0.96
N LEU A 27 7.85 4.73 -1.74
CA LEU A 27 6.45 4.57 -2.12
C LEU A 27 6.37 3.90 -3.49
N LEU A 28 5.70 2.75 -3.57
CA LEU A 28 5.35 2.11 -4.82
C LEU A 28 3.87 2.40 -5.14
N PRO A 29 3.59 3.01 -6.29
CA PRO A 29 2.25 3.46 -6.62
C PRO A 29 1.38 2.33 -7.18
N LEU A 30 0.14 2.25 -6.70
CA LEU A 30 -0.94 1.61 -7.43
C LEU A 30 -1.20 2.37 -8.73
N ARG A 31 -1.83 1.72 -9.69
CA ARG A 31 -2.18 2.34 -10.95
C ARG A 31 -3.65 2.68 -11.00
N THR A 32 -3.97 3.88 -11.48
CA THR A 32 -5.33 4.34 -11.74
C THR A 32 -5.48 4.60 -13.23
N ASN A 33 -6.50 4.01 -13.84
CA ASN A 33 -6.79 4.13 -15.26
C ASN A 33 -8.07 4.96 -15.45
N PHE A 34 -7.94 6.09 -16.13
CA PHE A 34 -9.04 6.93 -16.59
C PHE A 34 -9.14 6.86 -18.12
N GLY A 35 -10.13 6.09 -18.62
CA GLY A 35 -10.42 6.07 -20.07
C GLY A 35 -9.26 5.57 -20.95
N GLY A 36 -8.38 4.70 -20.42
CA GLY A 36 -7.21 4.18 -21.13
C GLY A 36 -5.89 4.88 -20.79
N GLU A 37 -5.94 6.01 -20.11
CA GLU A 37 -4.73 6.70 -19.59
C GLU A 37 -4.41 6.20 -18.18
N VAL A 38 -3.18 5.75 -17.98
CA VAL A 38 -2.72 5.17 -16.72
C VAL A 38 -1.91 6.17 -15.94
N PHE A 39 -2.29 6.39 -14.68
CA PHE A 39 -1.63 7.25 -13.73
C PHE A 39 -1.07 6.44 -12.56
N LEU A 40 -0.01 6.96 -11.96
CA LEU A 40 0.60 6.41 -10.75
C LEU A 40 0.06 7.16 -9.53
N ASP A 41 -0.70 6.47 -8.70
CA ASP A 41 -1.37 7.02 -7.52
C ASP A 41 -0.37 7.63 -6.53
N GLY A 42 -0.61 8.88 -6.12
CA GLY A 42 0.27 9.63 -5.23
C GLY A 42 1.64 10.03 -5.82
N VAL A 43 1.89 9.75 -7.10
CA VAL A 43 3.13 10.07 -7.82
C VAL A 43 2.87 10.97 -9.02
N THR A 44 2.14 10.47 -10.03
CA THR A 44 1.73 11.27 -11.21
C THR A 44 0.29 11.71 -11.16
N LEU A 45 -0.47 11.27 -10.15
CA LEU A 45 -1.84 11.65 -9.88
C LEU A 45 -1.98 11.93 -8.39
N MET A 46 -2.04 13.20 -8.01
CA MET A 46 -2.26 13.62 -6.62
C MET A 46 -3.75 13.56 -6.26
N HIS A 47 -4.06 13.56 -4.96
CA HIS A 47 -5.43 13.35 -4.48
C HIS A 47 -6.42 14.40 -5.05
N ASP A 48 -6.06 15.69 -5.03
CA ASP A 48 -6.94 16.74 -5.54
C ASP A 48 -7.20 16.59 -7.05
N GLU A 49 -6.15 16.29 -7.81
CA GLU A 49 -6.26 16.02 -9.25
C GLU A 49 -7.10 14.78 -9.56
N PHE A 50 -7.01 13.74 -8.72
CA PHE A 50 -7.85 12.55 -8.84
C PHE A 50 -9.32 12.92 -8.73
N PHE A 51 -9.71 13.72 -7.74
CA PHE A 51 -11.10 14.11 -7.55
C PHE A 51 -11.60 15.03 -8.67
N GLU A 52 -10.77 15.92 -9.18
CA GLU A 52 -11.11 16.73 -10.37
C GLU A 52 -11.38 15.83 -11.58
N LYS A 53 -10.48 14.90 -11.88
CA LYS A 53 -10.65 13.93 -12.98
C LYS A 53 -11.90 13.06 -12.78
N LEU A 54 -12.17 12.62 -11.55
CA LEU A 54 -13.32 11.79 -11.24
C LEU A 54 -14.64 12.50 -11.52
N THR A 55 -14.74 13.80 -11.21
CA THR A 55 -15.95 14.59 -11.49
C THR A 55 -16.21 14.80 -12.98
N GLN A 56 -15.16 14.78 -13.79
CA GLN A 56 -15.23 14.99 -15.25
C GLN A 56 -15.31 13.67 -16.03
N ALA A 57 -15.03 12.55 -15.38
CA ALA A 57 -14.96 11.26 -16.03
C ALA A 57 -16.35 10.76 -16.48
N LYS A 58 -16.45 10.35 -17.75
CA LYS A 58 -17.66 9.72 -18.29
C LYS A 58 -17.86 8.29 -17.82
N THR A 59 -16.78 7.64 -17.47
CA THR A 59 -16.75 6.27 -16.93
C THR A 59 -15.92 6.24 -15.66
N LEU A 60 -16.27 5.36 -14.73
CA LEU A 60 -15.49 5.20 -13.49
C LEU A 60 -14.06 4.75 -13.81
N PRO A 61 -13.06 5.31 -13.11
CA PRO A 61 -11.70 4.81 -13.23
C PRO A 61 -11.62 3.38 -12.67
N THR A 62 -10.63 2.64 -13.15
CA THR A 62 -10.27 1.34 -12.63
C THR A 62 -8.89 1.40 -11.99
N THR A 63 -8.62 0.50 -11.06
CA THR A 63 -7.30 0.40 -10.41
C THR A 63 -6.67 -0.95 -10.71
N SER A 64 -5.34 -1.00 -10.69
CA SER A 64 -4.59 -2.24 -10.77
C SER A 64 -3.51 -2.30 -9.73
N GLN A 65 -3.19 -3.53 -9.33
CA GLN A 65 -2.11 -3.83 -8.38
C GLN A 65 -0.75 -3.37 -8.89
N ILE A 66 0.19 -3.20 -7.98
CA ILE A 66 1.60 -3.02 -8.31
C ILE A 66 2.11 -4.35 -8.89
N PRO A 67 2.72 -4.36 -10.09
CA PRO A 67 3.26 -5.59 -10.67
C PRO A 67 4.54 -6.03 -9.95
N PRO A 68 4.87 -7.34 -9.99
CA PRO A 68 6.10 -7.86 -9.38
C PRO A 68 7.37 -7.12 -9.80
N PHE A 69 7.47 -6.74 -11.06
CA PHE A 69 8.63 -6.04 -11.62
C PHE A 69 8.99 -4.74 -10.85
N ASP A 70 7.99 -3.95 -10.43
CA ASP A 70 8.25 -2.72 -9.67
C ASP A 70 8.86 -3.02 -8.29
N PHE A 71 8.41 -4.11 -7.66
CA PHE A 71 9.01 -4.57 -6.41
C PHE A 71 10.43 -5.11 -6.63
N GLU A 72 10.66 -5.86 -7.71
CA GLU A 72 11.99 -6.38 -8.03
C GLU A 72 13.00 -5.26 -8.21
N GLU A 73 12.66 -4.21 -8.95
CA GLU A 73 13.53 -3.04 -9.12
C GLU A 73 13.86 -2.39 -7.77
N ALA A 74 12.84 -2.18 -6.92
CA ALA A 74 13.03 -1.60 -5.60
C ALA A 74 13.91 -2.50 -4.71
N PHE A 75 13.67 -3.81 -4.71
CA PHE A 75 14.44 -4.77 -3.92
C PHE A 75 15.91 -4.79 -4.34
N ARG A 76 16.20 -4.88 -5.65
CA ARG A 76 17.58 -4.88 -6.18
C ARG A 76 18.31 -3.61 -5.82
N ARG A 77 17.67 -2.45 -5.96
CA ARG A 77 18.25 -1.15 -5.62
C ARG A 77 18.60 -1.07 -4.13
N LEU A 78 17.63 -1.33 -3.26
CA LEU A 78 17.80 -1.23 -1.81
C LEU A 78 18.78 -2.28 -1.26
N HIS A 79 18.77 -3.49 -1.82
CA HIS A 79 19.72 -4.54 -1.46
C HIS A 79 21.16 -4.14 -1.84
N ALA A 80 21.36 -3.54 -3.01
CA ALA A 80 22.69 -3.05 -3.43
C ALA A 80 23.22 -1.93 -2.52
N GLU A 81 22.33 -1.17 -1.87
CA GLU A 81 22.67 -0.17 -0.86
C GLU A 81 22.97 -0.79 0.53
N GLY A 82 22.89 -2.12 0.67
CA GLY A 82 23.14 -2.86 1.92
C GLY A 82 22.04 -2.73 2.96
N SER A 83 20.81 -2.47 2.53
CA SER A 83 19.66 -2.28 3.42
C SER A 83 18.92 -3.57 3.71
N ASP A 84 18.42 -3.72 4.95
CA ASP A 84 17.35 -4.66 5.28
C ASP A 84 16.02 -4.06 4.74
N ILE A 85 15.20 -4.87 4.10
CA ILE A 85 13.99 -4.39 3.43
C ILE A 85 12.74 -4.87 4.18
N LEU A 86 11.87 -3.93 4.52
CA LEU A 86 10.53 -4.18 5.06
C LEU A 86 9.49 -3.64 4.10
N VAL A 87 8.57 -4.48 3.64
CA VAL A 87 7.42 -4.11 2.82
C VAL A 87 6.15 -4.17 3.65
N ILE A 88 5.31 -3.17 3.56
CA ILE A 88 3.96 -3.18 4.11
C ILE A 88 3.01 -2.90 2.94
N THR A 89 2.04 -3.77 2.73
CA THR A 89 1.05 -3.63 1.66
C THR A 89 -0.35 -3.48 2.20
N LEU A 90 -1.23 -2.94 1.37
CA LEU A 90 -2.66 -3.04 1.64
C LEU A 90 -3.11 -4.50 1.71
N SER A 91 -4.29 -4.71 2.27
CA SER A 91 -4.87 -6.04 2.47
C SER A 91 -4.83 -6.90 1.20
N SER A 92 -4.29 -8.12 1.34
CA SER A 92 -4.29 -9.14 0.29
C SER A 92 -5.70 -9.57 -0.14
N LYS A 93 -6.72 -9.29 0.69
CA LYS A 93 -8.14 -9.51 0.35
C LYS A 93 -8.67 -8.47 -0.64
N LEU A 94 -8.05 -7.29 -0.72
CA LEU A 94 -8.49 -6.17 -1.56
C LEU A 94 -7.70 -6.07 -2.87
N SER A 95 -6.43 -6.49 -2.87
CA SER A 95 -5.52 -6.35 -4.01
C SER A 95 -4.52 -7.49 -4.07
N GLY A 96 -4.06 -7.82 -5.27
CA GLY A 96 -2.94 -8.75 -5.49
C GLY A 96 -1.56 -8.16 -5.20
N THR A 97 -1.46 -6.92 -4.70
CA THR A 97 -0.19 -6.24 -4.44
C THR A 97 0.70 -7.00 -3.46
N TYR A 98 0.14 -7.55 -2.37
CA TYR A 98 0.89 -8.42 -1.45
C TYR A 98 1.52 -9.61 -2.19
N GLN A 99 0.75 -10.31 -3.01
CA GLN A 99 1.25 -11.45 -3.78
C GLN A 99 2.33 -11.04 -4.78
N SER A 100 2.21 -9.85 -5.40
CA SER A 100 3.26 -9.30 -6.26
C SER A 100 4.59 -9.12 -5.53
N ALA A 101 4.55 -8.60 -4.29
CA ALA A 101 5.75 -8.45 -3.48
C ALA A 101 6.38 -9.82 -3.13
N VAL A 102 5.55 -10.82 -2.81
CA VAL A 102 6.01 -12.19 -2.51
C VAL A 102 6.69 -12.81 -3.74
N ILE A 103 6.07 -12.68 -4.92
CA ILE A 103 6.64 -13.16 -6.17
C ILE A 103 8.00 -12.50 -6.44
N ALA A 104 8.07 -11.18 -6.31
CA ALA A 104 9.31 -10.42 -6.52
C ALA A 104 10.45 -10.87 -5.57
N ALA A 105 10.13 -11.15 -4.30
CA ALA A 105 11.10 -11.67 -3.35
C ALA A 105 11.63 -13.05 -3.77
N GLN A 106 10.74 -13.94 -4.26
CA GLN A 106 11.12 -15.25 -4.75
C GLN A 106 11.99 -15.17 -6.02
N GLU A 107 11.59 -14.33 -6.99
CA GLU A 107 12.32 -14.17 -8.26
C GLU A 107 13.69 -13.53 -8.08
N THR A 108 13.82 -12.59 -7.15
CA THR A 108 15.11 -11.94 -6.87
C THR A 108 16.01 -12.75 -5.95
N GLY A 109 15.46 -13.63 -5.11
CA GLY A 109 16.17 -14.35 -4.06
C GLY A 109 16.67 -13.46 -2.93
N ILE A 110 16.22 -12.19 -2.86
CA ILE A 110 16.60 -11.25 -1.81
C ILE A 110 15.77 -11.51 -0.55
N ASP A 111 16.40 -11.52 0.62
CA ASP A 111 15.69 -11.64 1.91
C ASP A 111 14.93 -10.34 2.20
N VAL A 112 13.62 -10.38 1.99
CA VAL A 112 12.70 -9.26 2.21
C VAL A 112 11.66 -9.66 3.23
N THR A 113 11.43 -8.80 4.21
CA THR A 113 10.36 -8.98 5.18
C THR A 113 9.08 -8.32 4.64
N ILE A 114 7.99 -9.07 4.45
CA ILE A 114 6.75 -8.59 3.84
C ILE A 114 5.60 -8.75 4.84
N VAL A 115 4.87 -7.67 5.09
CA VAL A 115 3.72 -7.64 6.00
C VAL A 115 2.46 -7.30 5.20
N ASP A 116 1.48 -8.19 5.24
CA ASP A 116 0.11 -7.88 4.85
C ASP A 116 -0.54 -7.06 5.97
N SER A 117 -0.85 -5.81 5.72
CA SER A 117 -1.49 -4.97 6.75
C SER A 117 -2.88 -5.47 7.15
N GLU A 118 -3.53 -6.26 6.29
CA GLU A 118 -4.95 -6.63 6.37
C GLU A 118 -5.88 -5.41 6.48
N ASN A 119 -5.38 -4.26 6.10
CA ASN A 119 -5.99 -2.95 6.17
C ASN A 119 -5.82 -2.19 4.83
N VAL A 120 -6.37 -1.00 4.78
CA VAL A 120 -6.26 -0.05 3.68
C VAL A 120 -6.40 1.37 4.23
N THR A 121 -5.97 2.39 3.49
CA THR A 121 -6.09 3.80 3.86
C THR A 121 -5.55 4.08 5.28
N ALA A 122 -6.35 4.68 6.14
CA ALA A 122 -5.96 5.04 7.51
C ALA A 122 -5.46 3.84 8.35
N GLY A 123 -6.01 2.64 8.15
CA GLY A 123 -5.58 1.44 8.88
C GLY A 123 -4.17 0.99 8.47
N GLU A 124 -3.87 0.98 7.19
CA GLU A 124 -2.53 0.71 6.68
C GLU A 124 -1.56 1.83 7.10
N ARG A 125 -2.00 3.10 7.01
CA ARG A 125 -1.19 4.25 7.40
C ARG A 125 -0.75 4.20 8.86
N VAL A 126 -1.61 3.81 9.78
CA VAL A 126 -1.26 3.65 11.20
C VAL A 126 -0.14 2.62 11.40
N LEU A 127 -0.17 1.51 10.66
CA LEU A 127 0.89 0.51 10.70
C LEU A 127 2.19 1.04 10.06
N ALA A 128 2.09 1.78 8.97
CA ALA A 128 3.24 2.43 8.33
C ALA A 128 3.91 3.43 9.28
N ASP A 129 3.14 4.29 9.94
CA ASP A 129 3.66 5.25 10.93
C ASP A 129 4.31 4.57 12.13
N LEU A 130 3.75 3.43 12.58
CA LEU A 130 4.37 2.62 13.63
C LEU A 130 5.71 2.04 13.16
N ALA A 131 5.77 1.51 11.94
CA ALA A 131 7.00 0.96 11.37
C ALA A 131 8.10 2.02 11.27
N ILE A 132 7.76 3.22 10.79
CA ILE A 132 8.70 4.35 10.67
C ILE A 132 9.26 4.71 12.06
N ARG A 133 8.41 4.84 13.07
CA ARG A 133 8.85 5.15 14.45
C ARG A 133 9.74 4.05 15.03
N LEU A 134 9.47 2.78 14.75
CA LEU A 134 10.29 1.66 15.21
C LEU A 134 11.63 1.63 14.49
N ARG A 135 11.65 1.86 13.17
CA ARG A 135 12.88 2.02 12.39
C ARG A 135 13.77 3.11 12.98
N ASP A 136 13.20 4.27 13.26
CA ASP A 136 13.93 5.44 13.78
C ASP A 136 14.46 5.19 15.21
N LYS A 137 13.88 4.22 15.92
CA LYS A 137 14.40 3.70 17.19
C LYS A 137 15.46 2.61 17.05
N GLY A 138 15.80 2.21 15.81
CA GLY A 138 16.86 1.23 15.53
C GLY A 138 16.41 -0.23 15.51
N PHE A 139 15.12 -0.52 15.48
CA PHE A 139 14.62 -1.90 15.33
C PHE A 139 14.92 -2.43 13.92
N GLY A 140 15.23 -3.72 13.82
CA GLY A 140 15.43 -4.42 12.55
C GLY A 140 14.12 -4.77 11.85
N ALA A 141 14.16 -5.05 10.54
CA ALA A 141 12.98 -5.32 9.73
C ALA A 141 12.08 -6.44 10.29
N LYS A 142 12.67 -7.57 10.69
CA LYS A 142 11.93 -8.72 11.28
C LYS A 142 11.31 -8.38 12.64
N GLU A 143 11.98 -7.57 13.44
CA GLU A 143 11.47 -7.12 14.75
C GLU A 143 10.30 -6.15 14.56
N ILE A 144 10.40 -5.22 13.60
CA ILE A 144 9.31 -4.32 13.23
C ILE A 144 8.12 -5.14 12.75
N ALA A 145 8.31 -6.06 11.82
CA ALA A 145 7.26 -6.92 11.30
C ALA A 145 6.51 -7.67 12.42
N ALA A 146 7.23 -8.26 13.37
CA ALA A 146 6.60 -8.95 14.50
C ALA A 146 5.71 -8.01 15.33
N LYS A 147 6.14 -6.76 15.54
CA LYS A 147 5.34 -5.74 16.25
C LYS A 147 4.13 -5.30 15.44
N LEU A 148 4.24 -5.21 14.11
CA LEU A 148 3.11 -4.91 13.22
C LEU A 148 2.08 -6.04 13.22
N GLU A 149 2.52 -7.31 13.20
CA GLU A 149 1.64 -8.47 13.27
C GLU A 149 0.80 -8.48 14.58
N GLU A 150 1.36 -8.03 15.69
CA GLU A 150 0.61 -7.87 16.94
C GLU A 150 -0.30 -6.62 16.93
N ALA A 151 0.18 -5.52 16.36
CA ALA A 151 -0.57 -4.27 16.31
C ALA A 151 -1.83 -4.40 15.44
N LYS A 152 -1.74 -5.03 14.27
CA LYS A 152 -2.87 -5.18 13.34
C LYS A 152 -4.05 -5.95 13.93
N LYS A 153 -3.82 -6.88 14.86
CA LYS A 153 -4.87 -7.63 15.56
C LYS A 153 -5.79 -6.74 16.42
N ARG A 154 -5.29 -5.56 16.80
CA ARG A 154 -6.02 -4.58 17.61
C ARG A 154 -6.53 -3.40 16.81
N LEU A 155 -6.32 -3.43 15.49
CA LEU A 155 -6.71 -2.36 14.59
C LEU A 155 -8.04 -2.69 13.94
N CYS A 156 -9.00 -1.77 14.08
CA CYS A 156 -10.28 -1.85 13.41
C CYS A 156 -10.49 -0.56 12.65
N ILE A 157 -10.65 -0.66 11.33
CA ILE A 157 -11.02 0.48 10.49
C ILE A 157 -12.51 0.43 10.22
N ILE A 158 -13.19 1.56 10.41
CA ILE A 158 -14.60 1.73 10.10
C ILE A 158 -14.72 2.86 9.09
N GLY A 159 -15.26 2.54 7.92
CA GLY A 159 -15.53 3.50 6.86
C GLY A 159 -17.04 3.72 6.69
N ARG A 160 -17.46 4.97 6.65
CA ARG A 160 -18.79 5.35 6.20
C ARG A 160 -18.72 5.75 4.73
N VAL A 161 -19.60 5.19 3.91
CA VAL A 161 -19.76 5.58 2.50
C VAL A 161 -21.19 6.04 2.27
N ASP A 162 -21.37 7.02 1.40
CA ASP A 162 -22.71 7.54 1.08
C ASP A 162 -23.49 6.57 0.18
N THR A 163 -22.79 5.76 -0.62
CA THR A 163 -23.36 4.72 -1.47
C THR A 163 -22.43 3.50 -1.55
N LEU A 164 -23.00 2.32 -1.65
CA LEU A 164 -22.27 1.06 -1.89
C LEU A 164 -21.95 0.82 -3.36
N GLU A 165 -22.44 1.66 -4.26
CA GLU A 165 -22.33 1.49 -5.71
C GLU A 165 -20.89 1.35 -6.19
N TYR A 166 -19.98 2.18 -5.68
CA TYR A 166 -18.57 2.16 -6.10
C TYR A 166 -17.84 0.91 -5.60
N LEU A 167 -18.13 0.45 -4.40
CA LEU A 167 -17.60 -0.83 -3.89
C LEU A 167 -18.12 -2.01 -4.71
N TYR A 168 -19.39 -1.98 -5.11
CA TYR A 168 -19.99 -3.00 -5.96
C TYR A 168 -19.37 -3.02 -7.34
N ARG A 169 -19.33 -1.87 -8.02
CA ARG A 169 -18.74 -1.73 -9.37
C ARG A 169 -17.25 -2.05 -9.39
N GLY A 170 -16.52 -1.72 -8.32
CA GLY A 170 -15.12 -2.05 -8.15
C GLY A 170 -14.84 -3.51 -7.77
N GLY A 171 -15.89 -4.31 -7.48
CA GLY A 171 -15.76 -5.72 -7.09
C GLY A 171 -15.21 -5.94 -5.68
N ARG A 172 -15.19 -4.93 -4.81
CA ARG A 172 -14.69 -5.02 -3.42
C ARG A 172 -15.80 -5.04 -2.38
N LEU A 173 -17.07 -4.98 -2.77
CA LEU A 173 -18.19 -5.04 -1.84
C LEU A 173 -18.18 -6.33 -1.01
N SER A 174 -18.00 -7.48 -1.65
CA SER A 174 -17.97 -8.80 -0.99
C SER A 174 -16.71 -9.04 -0.13
N LYS A 175 -15.72 -8.17 -0.22
CA LYS A 175 -14.46 -8.24 0.55
C LYS A 175 -14.51 -7.41 1.82
N THR A 176 -15.60 -6.70 2.05
CA THR A 176 -15.80 -5.85 3.22
C THR A 176 -16.49 -6.67 4.32
N SER A 177 -15.94 -6.68 5.53
CA SER A 177 -16.30 -7.64 6.58
C SER A 177 -17.66 -7.43 7.21
N ALA A 178 -18.19 -6.20 7.20
CA ALA A 178 -19.53 -5.89 7.70
C ALA A 178 -20.11 -4.75 6.89
N ILE A 179 -21.12 -5.05 6.09
CA ILE A 179 -21.81 -4.05 5.26
C ILE A 179 -23.23 -3.91 5.78
N ALA A 180 -23.54 -2.69 6.24
CA ALA A 180 -24.91 -2.29 6.54
C ALA A 180 -25.31 -1.21 5.54
N GLY A 181 -26.28 -1.48 4.70
CA GLY A 181 -26.78 -0.53 3.71
C GLY A 181 -27.48 -1.19 2.52
N THR A 182 -28.14 -0.38 1.72
CA THR A 182 -28.83 -0.80 0.49
C THR A 182 -28.03 -0.35 -0.73
N LEU A 183 -27.92 -1.24 -1.71
CA LEU A 183 -27.58 -0.84 -3.07
C LEU A 183 -28.81 -0.13 -3.68
N LEU A 184 -28.68 1.14 -3.96
CA LEU A 184 -29.69 1.91 -4.70
C LEU A 184 -29.43 1.84 -6.19
#